data_a59bacfad0a142344d8d68b2f08491f4
#
_entry.id   a59bacfad0a142344d8d68b2f08491f4
#
_cell.length_a   1.000
_cell.length_b   1.000
_cell.length_c   1.000
_cell.angle_alpha   90.00
_cell.angle_beta   90.00
_cell.angle_gamma   90.00
#
_symmetry.space_group_name_H-M   'P 1'
#
loop_
_entity.id
_entity.type
_entity.pdbx_description
1 polymer ?
#
loop_
_entity_poly.entity_id
_entity_poly.type
_entity_poly.pdbx_seq_one_letter_code
_entity_poly.pdbx_strand_id
1 'polypeptide(L)'
;QAALALELESAEQVTSQPARSILFRSAAWLALEAEDPSEAERLAACGLADRGVPNRVKDELRAVAEEARLRLHRPLPPPTAASSLTLHVEGPEVGYGTAAPADIEPRKDALQHLVVRTAERHAGQAFRRRGIPPASLTRQLQQRVSYAAGSMVVQLTLGGDSPTLWDENAAIVEDVRSCLARFGEGGSDALREPIPDETYRENFAQLATRLAPDGRRVTSVDVAIATASGPLPVVRLRKRSANETPAKAPRSGPALETFQGQLRAADETTNKNTIKLLLGDGPYETVSIDVGDAVMEDIVRPHYRLVVRVTVQTQGRR
;
A
#
# COMPACT_ATOMS: atom_id res chain seq x y z
N GLN A 1 -37.11 11.76 -1.34
CA GLN A 1 -37.34 12.46 -0.05
C GLN A 1 -38.70 12.11 0.55
N ALA A 2 -39.83 12.13 -0.21
CA ALA A 2 -41.16 11.82 0.31
C ALA A 2 -41.25 10.38 0.87
N ALA A 3 -40.68 9.38 0.20
CA ALA A 3 -40.64 8.01 0.66
C ALA A 3 -39.84 7.85 1.97
N LEU A 4 -38.71 8.52 2.10
CA LEU A 4 -37.89 8.54 3.31
C LEU A 4 -38.67 9.11 4.50
N ALA A 5 -39.39 10.23 4.31
CA ALA A 5 -40.19 10.82 5.37
C ALA A 5 -41.30 9.87 5.86
N LEU A 6 -41.96 9.17 4.94
CA LEU A 6 -43.03 8.23 5.25
C LEU A 6 -42.52 6.98 6.00
N GLU A 7 -41.38 6.43 5.59
CA GLU A 7 -40.72 5.29 6.26
C GLU A 7 -40.26 5.67 7.67
N LEU A 8 -39.73 6.89 7.84
CA LEU A 8 -39.30 7.41 9.13
C LEU A 8 -40.47 7.61 10.08
N GLU A 9 -41.53 8.25 9.63
CA GLU A 9 -42.79 8.41 10.43
C GLU A 9 -43.33 7.05 10.84
N SER A 10 -43.36 6.10 9.90
CA SER A 10 -43.82 4.71 10.20
C SER A 10 -42.89 4.01 11.21
N ALA A 11 -41.56 4.20 11.11
CA ALA A 11 -40.58 3.60 12.03
C ALA A 11 -40.72 4.15 13.47
N GLU A 12 -41.07 5.43 13.61
CA GLU A 12 -41.31 6.06 14.92
C GLU A 12 -42.63 5.58 15.59
N GLN A 13 -43.66 5.31 14.79
CA GLN A 13 -44.95 4.86 15.27
C GLN A 13 -44.97 3.36 15.63
N VAL A 14 -44.17 2.55 14.93
CA VAL A 14 -44.12 1.11 15.16
C VAL A 14 -43.19 0.75 16.34
N THR A 15 -43.78 0.10 17.37
CA THR A 15 -43.03 -0.34 18.57
C THR A 15 -42.62 -1.80 18.54
N SER A 16 -43.21 -2.60 17.65
CA SER A 16 -43.00 -4.05 17.60
C SER A 16 -41.81 -4.44 16.73
N GLN A 17 -41.02 -5.43 17.20
CA GLN A 17 -39.97 -6.07 16.40
C GLN A 17 -40.55 -7.30 15.66
N PRO A 18 -40.07 -7.62 14.44
CA PRO A 18 -38.97 -7.00 13.68
C PRO A 18 -39.38 -5.80 12.82
N ALA A 19 -40.67 -5.43 12.79
CA ALA A 19 -41.17 -4.42 11.85
C ALA A 19 -40.44 -3.08 12.00
N ARG A 20 -40.23 -2.60 13.22
CA ARG A 20 -39.52 -1.34 13.48
C ARG A 20 -38.10 -1.31 12.90
N SER A 21 -37.32 -2.36 13.15
CA SER A 21 -35.94 -2.42 12.63
C SER A 21 -35.88 -2.56 11.10
N ILE A 22 -36.89 -3.20 10.48
CA ILE A 22 -37.00 -3.27 9.02
C ILE A 22 -37.27 -1.89 8.42
N LEU A 23 -38.16 -1.10 9.05
CA LEU A 23 -38.46 0.25 8.63
C LEU A 23 -37.22 1.17 8.73
N PHE A 24 -36.50 1.12 9.85
CA PHE A 24 -35.22 1.85 9.98
C PHE A 24 -34.19 1.45 8.92
N ARG A 25 -34.08 0.16 8.59
CA ARG A 25 -33.21 -0.30 7.50
C ARG A 25 -33.64 0.30 6.15
N SER A 26 -34.95 0.23 5.83
CA SER A 26 -35.47 0.79 4.57
C SER A 26 -35.26 2.31 4.49
N ALA A 27 -35.54 3.02 5.57
CA ALA A 27 -35.31 4.47 5.64
C ALA A 27 -33.82 4.81 5.48
N ALA A 28 -32.90 4.04 6.08
CA ALA A 28 -31.47 4.25 5.94
C ALA A 28 -30.99 4.02 4.50
N TRP A 29 -31.49 3.03 3.78
CA TRP A 29 -31.20 2.84 2.36
C TRP A 29 -31.74 3.99 1.50
N LEU A 30 -32.97 4.46 1.75
CA LEU A 30 -33.54 5.62 1.04
C LEU A 30 -32.74 6.90 1.29
N ALA A 31 -32.19 7.08 2.48
CA ALA A 31 -31.30 8.19 2.78
C ALA A 31 -30.00 8.12 1.96
N LEU A 32 -29.42 6.93 1.80
CA LEU A 32 -28.25 6.72 0.92
C LEU A 32 -28.55 7.01 -0.55
N GLU A 33 -29.74 6.61 -1.04
CA GLU A 33 -30.19 6.90 -2.40
C GLU A 33 -30.46 8.41 -2.61
N ALA A 34 -30.87 9.09 -1.55
CA ALA A 34 -31.07 10.55 -1.53
C ALA A 34 -29.77 11.34 -1.37
N GLU A 35 -28.60 10.65 -1.39
CA GLU A 35 -27.27 11.26 -1.19
C GLU A 35 -27.08 11.94 0.19
N ASP A 36 -27.80 11.46 1.21
CA ASP A 36 -27.66 11.90 2.60
C ASP A 36 -27.07 10.77 3.47
N PRO A 37 -25.74 10.56 3.40
CA PRO A 37 -25.10 9.50 4.18
C PRO A 37 -25.10 9.79 5.69
N SER A 38 -25.20 11.06 6.13
CA SER A 38 -25.29 11.40 7.56
C SER A 38 -26.58 10.87 8.16
N GLU A 39 -27.69 11.11 7.46
CA GLU A 39 -29.00 10.62 7.90
C GLU A 39 -29.08 9.10 7.81
N ALA A 40 -28.48 8.49 6.77
CA ALA A 40 -28.42 7.04 6.64
C ALA A 40 -27.68 6.37 7.81
N GLU A 41 -26.54 6.92 8.24
CA GLU A 41 -25.80 6.41 9.39
C GLU A 41 -26.62 6.55 10.68
N ARG A 42 -27.25 7.69 10.90
CA ARG A 42 -28.10 7.95 12.07
C ARG A 42 -29.25 6.96 12.15
N LEU A 43 -29.95 6.73 11.03
CA LEU A 43 -31.09 5.80 10.96
C LEU A 43 -30.66 4.34 11.17
N ALA A 44 -29.54 3.93 10.59
CA ALA A 44 -28.98 2.60 10.82
C ALA A 44 -28.60 2.38 12.29
N ALA A 45 -28.02 3.40 12.94
CA ALA A 45 -27.70 3.35 14.36
C ALA A 45 -28.97 3.23 15.24
N CYS A 46 -30.03 3.97 14.91
CA CYS A 46 -31.33 3.84 15.59
C CYS A 46 -31.89 2.42 15.47
N GLY A 47 -31.86 1.82 14.28
CA GLY A 47 -32.32 0.45 14.07
C GLY A 47 -31.48 -0.59 14.81
N LEU A 48 -30.17 -0.39 14.95
CA LEU A 48 -29.27 -1.28 15.69
C LEU A 48 -29.40 -1.18 17.21
N ALA A 49 -29.81 -0.01 17.73
CA ALA A 49 -29.96 0.23 19.16
C ALA A 49 -31.17 -0.51 19.76
N ASP A 50 -32.13 -0.93 18.96
CA ASP A 50 -33.33 -1.61 19.39
C ASP A 50 -33.03 -3.02 19.93
N ARG A 51 -33.76 -3.42 20.99
CA ARG A 51 -33.67 -4.79 21.54
C ARG A 51 -34.49 -5.75 20.70
N GLY A 52 -33.95 -6.97 20.48
CA GLY A 52 -34.67 -8.02 19.78
C GLY A 52 -34.63 -7.94 18.26
N VAL A 53 -33.75 -7.16 17.69
CA VAL A 53 -33.52 -7.09 16.24
C VAL A 53 -33.00 -8.44 15.73
N PRO A 54 -33.60 -9.05 14.68
CA PRO A 54 -33.10 -10.28 14.09
C PRO A 54 -31.70 -10.13 13.53
N ASN A 55 -30.87 -11.17 13.62
CA ASN A 55 -29.46 -11.10 13.18
C ASN A 55 -29.33 -10.67 11.70
N ARG A 56 -30.18 -11.19 10.81
CA ARG A 56 -30.17 -10.78 9.40
C ARG A 56 -30.41 -9.28 9.23
N VAL A 57 -31.35 -8.68 9.97
CA VAL A 57 -31.64 -7.24 9.89
C VAL A 57 -30.48 -6.44 10.49
N LYS A 58 -29.83 -6.93 11.56
CA LYS A 58 -28.61 -6.32 12.10
C LYS A 58 -27.48 -6.27 11.09
N ASP A 59 -27.28 -7.35 10.34
CA ASP A 59 -26.22 -7.41 9.34
C ASP A 59 -26.51 -6.45 8.18
N GLU A 60 -27.77 -6.34 7.74
CA GLU A 60 -28.20 -5.39 6.73
C GLU A 60 -28.07 -3.94 7.22
N LEU A 61 -28.43 -3.63 8.47
CA LEU A 61 -28.24 -2.30 9.08
C LEU A 61 -26.76 -1.91 9.21
N ARG A 62 -25.91 -2.88 9.56
CA ARG A 62 -24.46 -2.66 9.60
C ARG A 62 -23.89 -2.35 8.21
N ALA A 63 -24.36 -3.09 7.19
CA ALA A 63 -23.96 -2.84 5.81
C ALA A 63 -24.33 -1.42 5.34
N VAL A 64 -25.56 -0.97 5.67
CA VAL A 64 -25.96 0.42 5.37
C VAL A 64 -25.13 1.43 6.13
N ALA A 65 -24.88 1.21 7.43
CA ALA A 65 -24.05 2.11 8.23
C ALA A 65 -22.61 2.19 7.69
N GLU A 66 -22.07 1.07 7.21
CA GLU A 66 -20.76 1.00 6.60
C GLU A 66 -20.71 1.78 5.27
N GLU A 67 -21.67 1.56 4.40
CA GLU A 67 -21.79 2.30 3.15
C GLU A 67 -21.98 3.82 3.39
N ALA A 68 -22.81 4.19 4.37
CA ALA A 68 -23.00 5.58 4.76
C ALA A 68 -21.67 6.24 5.20
N ARG A 69 -20.91 5.55 6.03
CA ARG A 69 -19.62 6.01 6.49
C ARG A 69 -18.59 6.09 5.37
N LEU A 70 -18.58 5.13 4.45
CA LEU A 70 -17.73 5.20 3.26
C LEU A 70 -18.03 6.46 2.43
N ARG A 71 -19.29 6.84 2.30
CA ARG A 71 -19.69 8.06 1.60
C ARG A 71 -19.39 9.33 2.40
N LEU A 72 -19.59 9.33 3.73
CA LEU A 72 -19.27 10.46 4.62
C LEU A 72 -17.76 10.72 4.70
N HIS A 73 -17.00 9.64 4.77
CA HIS A 73 -15.54 9.70 4.87
C HIS A 73 -14.87 9.53 3.50
N ARG A 74 -15.66 9.58 2.41
CA ARG A 74 -15.06 9.72 1.09
C ARG A 74 -14.16 10.97 1.18
N PRO A 75 -12.84 10.80 1.16
CA PRO A 75 -11.97 11.95 1.24
C PRO A 75 -12.42 12.91 0.16
N LEU A 76 -12.78 14.13 0.56
CA LEU A 76 -12.93 15.20 -0.41
C LEU A 76 -11.68 15.14 -1.27
N PRO A 77 -11.80 15.12 -2.60
CA PRO A 77 -10.61 15.22 -3.42
C PRO A 77 -9.82 16.40 -2.87
N PRO A 78 -8.53 16.24 -2.60
CA PRO A 78 -7.74 17.31 -2.03
C PRO A 78 -7.97 18.56 -2.88
N PRO A 79 -8.20 19.72 -2.26
CA PRO A 79 -8.42 20.92 -3.01
C PRO A 79 -7.21 21.14 -3.90
N THR A 80 -7.45 21.14 -5.20
CA THR A 80 -6.52 21.50 -6.27
C THR A 80 -5.26 20.64 -6.48
N ALA A 81 -5.25 19.93 -7.60
CA ALA A 81 -4.07 19.51 -8.36
C ALA A 81 -3.09 18.48 -7.73
N ALA A 82 -3.46 17.78 -6.67
CA ALA A 82 -2.61 16.72 -6.13
C ALA A 82 -3.10 15.35 -6.58
N SER A 83 -2.21 14.56 -7.16
CA SER A 83 -2.48 13.13 -7.42
C SER A 83 -2.56 12.37 -6.11
N SER A 84 -3.50 11.44 -6.01
CA SER A 84 -3.64 10.58 -4.83
C SER A 84 -3.91 9.13 -5.20
N LEU A 85 -3.41 8.23 -4.36
CA LEU A 85 -3.69 6.80 -4.41
C LEU A 85 -4.34 6.41 -3.07
N THR A 86 -5.46 5.75 -3.15
CA THR A 86 -6.20 5.28 -1.98
C THR A 86 -6.21 3.77 -1.98
N LEU A 87 -5.68 3.18 -0.93
CA LEU A 87 -5.65 1.75 -0.71
C LEU A 87 -6.81 1.38 0.21
N HIS A 88 -7.75 0.59 -0.29
CA HIS A 88 -8.82 -0.01 0.50
C HIS A 88 -8.46 -1.46 0.79
N VAL A 89 -8.43 -1.82 2.06
CA VAL A 89 -8.09 -3.17 2.51
C VAL A 89 -9.27 -3.76 3.26
N GLU A 90 -9.71 -4.95 2.86
CA GLU A 90 -10.81 -5.68 3.47
C GLU A 90 -10.38 -7.07 3.91
N GLY A 91 -10.96 -7.56 4.99
CA GLY A 91 -10.70 -8.90 5.50
C GLY A 91 -11.45 -9.18 6.80
N PRO A 92 -11.51 -10.46 7.25
CA PRO A 92 -12.23 -10.84 8.45
C PRO A 92 -11.73 -10.15 9.73
N GLU A 93 -10.43 -9.81 9.76
CA GLU A 93 -9.78 -9.14 10.90
C GLU A 93 -9.50 -7.65 10.62
N VAL A 94 -9.93 -7.16 9.45
CA VAL A 94 -9.87 -5.76 9.06
C VAL A 94 -11.24 -5.16 9.26
N GLY A 95 -11.42 -4.42 10.35
CA GLY A 95 -12.69 -3.79 10.69
C GLY A 95 -12.50 -2.31 10.95
N TYR A 96 -13.54 -1.55 10.80
CA TYR A 96 -13.80 -0.16 11.17
C TYR A 96 -12.55 0.66 11.62
N GLY A 97 -11.66 0.99 10.67
CA GLY A 97 -10.44 1.76 10.97
C GLY A 97 -9.41 1.01 11.83
N THR A 98 -9.64 -0.27 12.11
CA THR A 98 -8.71 -1.12 12.87
C THR A 98 -8.24 -2.28 12.02
N ALA A 99 -6.93 -2.46 11.97
CA ALA A 99 -6.30 -3.63 11.37
C ALA A 99 -4.98 -3.89 12.08
N ALA A 100 -4.50 -5.13 12.05
CA ALA A 100 -3.18 -5.40 12.58
C ALA A 100 -2.13 -4.66 11.73
N PRO A 101 -1.13 -3.99 12.35
CA PRO A 101 -0.06 -3.30 11.61
C PRO A 101 0.62 -4.21 10.58
N ALA A 102 0.78 -5.50 10.89
CA ALA A 102 1.36 -6.49 9.99
C ALA A 102 0.57 -6.68 8.68
N ASP A 103 -0.71 -6.32 8.64
CA ASP A 103 -1.55 -6.43 7.45
C ASP A 103 -1.54 -5.16 6.60
N ILE A 104 -1.31 -4.01 7.21
CA ILE A 104 -1.40 -2.70 6.56
C ILE A 104 -0.03 -2.15 6.19
N GLU A 105 0.93 -2.13 7.14
CA GLU A 105 2.24 -1.50 6.92
C GLU A 105 3.00 -2.07 5.70
N PRO A 106 3.06 -3.41 5.47
CA PRO A 106 3.74 -3.93 4.29
C PRO A 106 3.08 -3.51 2.98
N ARG A 107 1.75 -3.31 2.98
CA ARG A 107 0.98 -2.89 1.80
C ARG A 107 1.14 -1.40 1.53
N LYS A 108 1.07 -0.59 2.58
CA LYS A 108 1.37 0.85 2.52
C LYS A 108 2.78 1.08 1.96
N ASP A 109 3.78 0.40 2.54
CA ASP A 109 5.17 0.51 2.09
C ASP A 109 5.35 0.05 0.65
N ALA A 110 4.67 -1.03 0.23
CA ALA A 110 4.70 -1.48 -1.15
C ALA A 110 4.12 -0.43 -2.10
N LEU A 111 2.99 0.21 -1.74
CA LEU A 111 2.38 1.27 -2.54
C LEU A 111 3.31 2.48 -2.67
N GLN A 112 3.90 2.93 -1.56
CA GLN A 112 4.85 4.04 -1.56
C GLN A 112 6.07 3.74 -2.44
N HIS A 113 6.62 2.53 -2.35
CA HIS A 113 7.74 2.10 -3.18
C HIS A 113 7.37 1.98 -4.66
N LEU A 114 6.16 1.50 -5.00
CA LEU A 114 5.67 1.48 -6.38
C LEU A 114 5.71 2.88 -7.01
N VAL A 115 5.21 3.88 -6.28
CA VAL A 115 5.24 5.28 -6.74
C VAL A 115 6.67 5.78 -6.94
N VAL A 116 7.55 5.58 -5.95
CA VAL A 116 8.96 6.03 -6.04
C VAL A 116 9.67 5.37 -7.21
N ARG A 117 9.53 4.05 -7.38
CA ARG A 117 10.21 3.30 -8.45
C ARG A 117 9.67 3.67 -9.83
N THR A 118 8.38 3.94 -9.94
CA THR A 118 7.80 4.44 -11.19
C THR A 118 8.33 5.84 -11.51
N ALA A 119 8.41 6.73 -10.53
CA ALA A 119 8.99 8.06 -10.71
C ALA A 119 10.47 8.01 -11.13
N GLU A 120 11.28 7.14 -10.51
CA GLU A 120 12.68 6.92 -10.91
C GLU A 120 12.79 6.45 -12.37
N ARG A 121 11.92 5.53 -12.78
CA ARG A 121 11.86 5.04 -14.16
C ARG A 121 11.47 6.16 -15.14
N HIS A 122 10.46 6.97 -14.81
CA HIS A 122 10.08 8.15 -15.62
C HIS A 122 11.22 9.16 -15.75
N ALA A 123 12.02 9.32 -14.71
CA ALA A 123 13.22 10.17 -14.73
C ALA A 123 14.42 9.53 -15.45
N GLY A 124 14.26 8.34 -16.05
CA GLY A 124 15.34 7.64 -16.77
C GLY A 124 16.48 7.17 -15.87
N GLN A 125 16.24 7.00 -14.57
CA GLN A 125 17.27 6.58 -13.64
C GLN A 125 17.53 5.07 -13.71
N ALA A 126 18.78 4.69 -13.52
CA ALA A 126 19.12 3.27 -13.39
C ALA A 126 18.51 2.70 -12.10
N PHE A 127 18.06 1.44 -12.15
CA PHE A 127 17.51 0.79 -10.98
C PHE A 127 18.54 0.71 -9.84
N ARG A 128 18.16 1.15 -8.66
CA ARG A 128 18.98 1.03 -7.45
C ARG A 128 18.33 0.07 -6.45
N ARG A 129 19.08 -0.89 -5.98
CA ARG A 129 18.59 -1.87 -5.01
C ARG A 129 18.38 -1.27 -3.63
N ARG A 130 19.15 -0.28 -3.22
CA ARG A 130 19.16 0.36 -1.89
C ARG A 130 19.49 1.84 -2.01
N GLY A 131 19.24 2.58 -0.93
CA GLY A 131 19.57 3.99 -0.81
C GLY A 131 18.34 4.90 -0.86
N ILE A 132 18.57 6.19 -0.63
CA ILE A 132 17.52 7.22 -0.62
C ILE A 132 17.24 7.69 -2.05
N PRO A 133 15.98 7.93 -2.44
CA PRO A 133 15.65 8.56 -3.72
C PRO A 133 16.39 9.90 -3.88
N PRO A 134 16.71 10.31 -5.12
CA PRO A 134 17.26 11.63 -5.36
C PRO A 134 16.41 12.71 -4.71
N ALA A 135 17.05 13.72 -4.15
CA ALA A 135 16.36 14.81 -3.44
C ALA A 135 15.33 15.55 -4.32
N SER A 136 15.55 15.59 -5.63
CA SER A 136 14.59 16.14 -6.60
C SER A 136 13.30 15.35 -6.64
N LEU A 137 13.36 14.01 -6.74
CA LEU A 137 12.19 13.15 -6.73
C LEU A 137 11.49 13.14 -5.37
N THR A 138 12.24 13.14 -4.28
CA THR A 138 11.66 13.24 -2.93
C THR A 138 10.86 14.52 -2.77
N ARG A 139 11.38 15.64 -3.29
CA ARG A 139 10.68 16.94 -3.28
C ARG A 139 9.46 16.95 -4.21
N GLN A 140 9.56 16.36 -5.41
CA GLN A 140 8.45 16.27 -6.34
C GLN A 140 7.31 15.43 -5.77
N LEU A 141 7.61 14.26 -5.23
CA LEU A 141 6.60 13.32 -4.74
C LEU A 141 5.96 13.81 -3.44
N GLN A 142 6.73 14.38 -2.51
CA GLN A 142 6.26 14.86 -1.18
C GLN A 142 5.13 13.99 -0.59
N GLN A 143 5.38 12.69 -0.50
CA GLN A 143 4.37 11.71 -0.10
C GLN A 143 3.82 11.99 1.29
N ARG A 144 2.50 12.11 1.40
CA ARG A 144 1.78 12.20 2.67
C ARG A 144 0.85 11.02 2.81
N VAL A 145 0.84 10.41 3.99
CA VAL A 145 -0.03 9.27 4.31
C VAL A 145 -1.07 9.72 5.31
N SER A 146 -2.32 9.43 5.02
CA SER A 146 -3.44 9.58 5.95
C SER A 146 -4.23 8.29 6.03
N TYR A 147 -4.91 8.10 7.16
CA TYR A 147 -5.76 6.96 7.42
C TYR A 147 -7.19 7.45 7.62
N ALA A 148 -8.15 6.77 7.04
CA ALA A 148 -9.56 7.07 7.20
C ALA A 148 -10.30 5.91 7.87
N ALA A 149 -11.35 6.22 8.60
CA ALA A 149 -12.25 5.24 9.19
C ALA A 149 -13.14 4.61 8.09
N GLY A 150 -13.52 3.38 8.26
CA GLY A 150 -14.23 2.55 7.29
C GLY A 150 -13.56 1.17 7.28
N SER A 151 -13.66 0.40 6.19
CA SER A 151 -12.63 -0.58 5.86
C SER A 151 -11.30 0.15 5.94
N MET A 152 -10.21 -0.52 6.33
CA MET A 152 -8.93 0.18 6.52
C MET A 152 -8.51 0.90 5.23
N VAL A 153 -8.58 2.23 5.25
CA VAL A 153 -8.27 3.10 4.12
C VAL A 153 -6.95 3.81 4.38
N VAL A 154 -5.99 3.60 3.50
CA VAL A 154 -4.71 4.32 3.49
C VAL A 154 -4.68 5.22 2.26
N GLN A 155 -4.63 6.52 2.45
CA GLN A 155 -4.50 7.48 1.36
C GLN A 155 -3.07 7.99 1.28
N LEU A 156 -2.49 7.88 0.10
CA LEU A 156 -1.19 8.44 -0.26
C LEU A 156 -1.42 9.64 -1.20
N THR A 157 -1.13 10.83 -0.73
CA THR A 157 -1.20 12.06 -1.53
C THR A 157 0.20 12.45 -1.99
N LEU A 158 0.33 12.84 -3.26
CA LEU A 158 1.58 13.24 -3.89
C LEU A 158 1.56 14.75 -4.19
N GLY A 159 2.67 15.42 -3.95
CA GLY A 159 2.82 16.85 -4.16
C GLY A 159 2.72 17.66 -2.87
N GLY A 160 3.33 18.86 -2.89
CA GLY A 160 3.34 19.78 -1.76
C GLY A 160 2.05 20.59 -1.61
N ASP A 161 2.00 21.43 -0.56
CA ASP A 161 0.88 22.35 -0.29
C ASP A 161 0.75 23.49 -1.30
N SER A 162 1.75 23.66 -2.18
CA SER A 162 1.70 24.69 -3.21
C SER A 162 0.90 24.19 -4.39
N PRO A 163 -0.19 24.89 -4.79
CA PRO A 163 -0.91 24.56 -6.00
C PRO A 163 0.03 24.77 -7.20
N THR A 164 0.44 23.66 -7.82
CA THR A 164 1.10 23.72 -9.12
C THR A 164 0.04 23.76 -10.21
N LEU A 165 0.23 24.60 -11.23
CA LEU A 165 -0.67 24.64 -12.40
C LEU A 165 -0.73 23.33 -13.17
N TRP A 166 0.23 22.44 -12.93
CA TRP A 166 0.40 21.16 -13.60
C TRP A 166 0.55 20.04 -12.55
N ASP A 167 -0.21 18.97 -12.73
CA ASP A 167 -0.07 17.76 -11.92
C ASP A 167 1.09 16.92 -12.46
N GLU A 168 2.32 17.24 -12.02
CA GLU A 168 3.54 16.52 -12.43
C GLU A 168 3.51 15.03 -12.05
N ASN A 169 2.65 14.67 -11.10
CA ASN A 169 2.56 13.31 -10.59
C ASN A 169 1.46 12.48 -11.29
N ALA A 170 0.58 13.12 -12.10
CA ALA A 170 -0.53 12.42 -12.76
C ALA A 170 -0.05 11.27 -13.65
N ALA A 171 1.01 11.47 -14.44
CA ALA A 171 1.58 10.44 -15.30
C ALA A 171 2.17 9.27 -14.49
N ILE A 172 2.76 9.56 -13.33
CA ILE A 172 3.35 8.55 -12.44
C ILE A 172 2.24 7.67 -11.86
N VAL A 173 1.17 8.27 -11.31
CA VAL A 173 0.08 7.50 -10.69
C VAL A 173 -0.73 6.71 -11.72
N GLU A 174 -0.94 7.27 -12.92
CA GLU A 174 -1.61 6.56 -14.03
C GLU A 174 -0.79 5.35 -14.49
N ASP A 175 0.52 5.49 -14.57
CA ASP A 175 1.40 4.38 -14.92
C ASP A 175 1.42 3.30 -13.84
N VAL A 176 1.44 3.67 -12.55
CA VAL A 176 1.25 2.72 -11.44
C VAL A 176 -0.08 1.98 -11.59
N ARG A 177 -1.18 2.70 -11.87
CA ARG A 177 -2.50 2.11 -12.07
C ARG A 177 -2.51 1.12 -13.23
N SER A 178 -2.04 1.56 -14.39
CA SER A 178 -2.01 0.76 -15.61
C SER A 178 -1.19 -0.52 -15.42
N CYS A 179 0.00 -0.39 -14.81
CA CYS A 179 0.86 -1.54 -14.52
C CYS A 179 0.23 -2.48 -13.47
N LEU A 180 -0.45 -1.97 -12.43
CA LEU A 180 -1.16 -2.81 -11.46
C LEU A 180 -2.33 -3.57 -12.11
N ALA A 181 -3.10 -2.93 -12.99
CA ALA A 181 -4.18 -3.58 -13.73
C ALA A 181 -3.64 -4.71 -14.62
N ARG A 182 -2.62 -4.43 -15.43
CA ARG A 182 -1.96 -5.44 -16.28
C ARG A 182 -1.35 -6.59 -15.46
N PHE A 183 -0.73 -6.27 -14.33
CA PHE A 183 -0.21 -7.28 -13.41
C PHE A 183 -1.32 -8.18 -12.86
N GLY A 184 -2.47 -7.61 -12.54
CA GLY A 184 -3.66 -8.36 -12.09
C GLY A 184 -4.17 -9.36 -13.13
N GLU A 185 -4.09 -9.03 -14.42
CA GLU A 185 -4.56 -9.85 -15.55
C GLU A 185 -3.56 -10.94 -15.96
N GLY A 186 -2.29 -10.57 -16.16
CA GLY A 186 -1.30 -11.46 -16.79
C GLY A 186 0.02 -11.59 -16.01
N GLY A 187 0.13 -11.04 -14.80
CA GLY A 187 1.32 -11.16 -13.96
C GLY A 187 2.52 -10.38 -14.48
N SER A 188 3.70 -10.88 -14.15
CA SER A 188 4.97 -10.26 -14.55
C SER A 188 5.15 -10.19 -16.06
N ASP A 189 4.60 -11.14 -16.80
CA ASP A 189 4.73 -11.18 -18.28
C ASP A 189 3.97 -10.03 -18.94
N ALA A 190 2.80 -9.66 -18.40
CA ALA A 190 2.02 -8.52 -18.89
C ALA A 190 2.69 -7.17 -18.66
N LEU A 191 3.74 -7.14 -17.84
CA LEU A 191 4.53 -5.93 -17.57
C LEU A 191 5.70 -5.73 -18.54
N ARG A 192 5.97 -6.67 -19.46
CA ARG A 192 7.14 -6.56 -20.36
C ARG A 192 7.08 -5.33 -21.27
N GLU A 193 5.90 -5.02 -21.77
CA GLU A 193 5.69 -3.86 -22.64
C GLU A 193 5.80 -2.54 -21.87
N PRO A 194 5.05 -2.29 -20.77
CA PRO A 194 5.11 -1.02 -20.05
C PRO A 194 6.40 -0.85 -19.23
N ILE A 195 7.06 -1.95 -18.85
CA ILE A 195 8.33 -1.92 -18.09
C ILE A 195 9.37 -2.79 -18.80
N PRO A 196 10.05 -2.24 -19.84
CA PRO A 196 11.04 -3.00 -20.62
C PRO A 196 12.25 -3.44 -19.77
N ASP A 197 12.69 -2.59 -18.82
CA ASP A 197 13.80 -2.92 -17.92
C ASP A 197 13.40 -4.08 -16.99
N GLU A 198 14.16 -5.18 -17.07
CA GLU A 198 13.88 -6.40 -16.32
C GLU A 198 13.93 -6.19 -14.81
N THR A 199 14.89 -5.41 -14.33
CA THR A 199 15.08 -5.20 -12.89
C THR A 199 13.94 -4.37 -12.30
N TYR A 200 13.50 -3.32 -13.01
CA TYR A 200 12.32 -2.55 -12.62
C TYR A 200 11.05 -3.40 -12.67
N ARG A 201 10.91 -4.25 -13.70
CA ARG A 201 9.76 -5.15 -13.86
C ARG A 201 9.66 -6.17 -12.74
N GLU A 202 10.77 -6.83 -12.40
CA GLU A 202 10.82 -7.78 -11.28
C GLU A 202 10.50 -7.10 -9.96
N ASN A 203 11.06 -5.92 -9.72
CA ASN A 203 10.78 -5.15 -8.51
C ASN A 203 9.31 -4.74 -8.43
N PHE A 204 8.73 -4.25 -9.54
CA PHE A 204 7.31 -3.91 -9.61
C PHE A 204 6.43 -5.13 -9.29
N ALA A 205 6.71 -6.27 -9.88
CA ALA A 205 5.97 -7.52 -9.65
C ALA A 205 6.07 -7.98 -8.19
N GLN A 206 7.23 -7.85 -7.56
CA GLN A 206 7.42 -8.15 -6.13
C GLN A 206 6.59 -7.21 -5.24
N LEU A 207 6.60 -5.91 -5.52
CA LEU A 207 5.84 -4.92 -4.77
C LEU A 207 4.33 -5.11 -4.96
N ALA A 208 3.88 -5.35 -6.19
CA ALA A 208 2.48 -5.65 -6.50
C ALA A 208 1.99 -6.93 -5.80
N THR A 209 2.85 -7.96 -5.70
CA THR A 209 2.55 -9.19 -4.94
C THR A 209 2.42 -8.91 -3.44
N ARG A 210 3.27 -8.03 -2.88
CA ARG A 210 3.16 -7.63 -1.46
C ARG A 210 1.92 -6.79 -1.18
N LEU A 211 1.47 -6.02 -2.17
CA LEU A 211 0.25 -5.23 -2.09
C LEU A 211 -1.01 -6.11 -2.13
N ALA A 212 -0.98 -7.21 -2.89
CA ALA A 212 -2.11 -8.09 -3.11
C ALA A 212 -2.63 -8.76 -1.82
N PRO A 213 -3.91 -9.18 -1.79
CA PRO A 213 -4.49 -9.89 -0.66
C PRO A 213 -3.83 -11.26 -0.45
N ASP A 214 -3.70 -11.69 0.81
CA ASP A 214 -3.20 -13.03 1.16
C ASP A 214 -4.31 -14.10 1.09
N GLY A 215 -5.57 -13.66 1.04
CA GLY A 215 -6.75 -14.50 0.97
C GLY A 215 -7.12 -15.20 2.28
N ARG A 216 -6.52 -14.81 3.40
CA ARG A 216 -6.83 -15.29 4.75
C ARG A 216 -7.24 -14.14 5.66
N ARG A 217 -6.28 -13.27 6.01
CA ARG A 217 -6.48 -12.09 6.86
C ARG A 217 -6.95 -10.89 6.06
N VAL A 218 -6.43 -10.75 4.85
CA VAL A 218 -6.84 -9.75 3.87
C VAL A 218 -7.40 -10.47 2.65
N THR A 219 -8.67 -10.25 2.37
CA THR A 219 -9.42 -10.92 1.29
C THR A 219 -9.55 -10.08 0.03
N SER A 220 -9.58 -8.75 0.17
CA SER A 220 -9.66 -7.80 -0.94
C SER A 220 -8.72 -6.63 -0.72
N VAL A 221 -8.13 -6.16 -1.81
CA VAL A 221 -7.33 -4.94 -1.85
C VAL A 221 -7.68 -4.19 -3.12
N ASP A 222 -8.26 -3.01 -2.97
CA ASP A 222 -8.61 -2.12 -4.06
C ASP A 222 -7.71 -0.88 -4.02
N VAL A 223 -7.22 -0.46 -5.20
CA VAL A 223 -6.43 0.76 -5.36
C VAL A 223 -7.22 1.75 -6.21
N ALA A 224 -7.72 2.79 -5.58
CA ALA A 224 -8.36 3.91 -6.24
C ALA A 224 -7.35 5.03 -6.46
N ILE A 225 -7.43 5.70 -7.60
CA ILE A 225 -6.51 6.77 -7.98
C ILE A 225 -7.32 7.98 -8.42
N ALA A 226 -6.92 9.14 -7.95
CA ALA A 226 -7.46 10.41 -8.41
C ALA A 226 -6.31 11.34 -8.84
N THR A 227 -6.55 12.08 -9.90
CA THR A 227 -5.67 13.11 -10.44
C THR A 227 -6.43 14.44 -10.50
N ALA A 228 -5.75 15.51 -10.86
CA ALA A 228 -6.42 16.81 -11.12
C ALA A 228 -7.55 16.71 -12.17
N SER A 229 -7.46 15.75 -13.10
CA SER A 229 -8.46 15.50 -14.14
C SER A 229 -9.65 14.68 -13.64
N GLY A 230 -9.61 14.18 -12.41
CA GLY A 230 -10.66 13.38 -11.78
C GLY A 230 -10.24 11.98 -11.37
N PRO A 231 -11.20 11.19 -10.87
CA PRO A 231 -10.95 9.80 -10.46
C PRO A 231 -10.74 8.88 -11.67
N LEU A 232 -9.81 7.95 -11.52
CA LEU A 232 -9.52 6.92 -12.49
C LEU A 232 -10.20 5.58 -12.09
N PRO A 233 -10.35 4.63 -13.03
CA PRO A 233 -10.90 3.30 -12.72
C PRO A 233 -10.12 2.61 -11.60
N VAL A 234 -10.86 2.05 -10.63
CA VAL A 234 -10.30 1.32 -9.49
C VAL A 234 -9.65 0.03 -9.95
N VAL A 235 -8.46 -0.26 -9.43
CA VAL A 235 -7.76 -1.53 -9.66
C VAL A 235 -8.02 -2.46 -8.49
N ARG A 236 -8.72 -3.57 -8.75
CA ARG A 236 -8.95 -4.61 -7.76
C ARG A 236 -7.87 -5.68 -7.87
N LEU A 237 -7.08 -5.82 -6.82
CA LEU A 237 -6.07 -6.86 -6.73
C LEU A 237 -6.70 -8.15 -6.21
N ARG A 238 -6.35 -9.27 -6.85
CA ARG A 238 -6.81 -10.59 -6.45
C ARG A 238 -5.65 -11.39 -5.87
N LYS A 239 -5.95 -12.32 -4.98
CA LYS A 239 -4.98 -13.31 -4.54
C LYS A 239 -4.47 -14.06 -5.76
N ARG A 240 -3.16 -14.06 -5.97
CA ARG A 240 -2.55 -14.91 -6.99
C ARG A 240 -2.31 -16.31 -6.45
N SER A 241 -2.58 -17.30 -7.27
CA SER A 241 -2.20 -18.68 -6.98
C SER A 241 -0.67 -18.80 -6.91
N ALA A 242 -0.17 -19.70 -6.06
CA ALA A 242 1.27 -19.97 -5.97
C ALA A 242 1.89 -20.38 -7.33
N ASN A 243 1.06 -20.94 -8.23
CA ASN A 243 1.48 -21.33 -9.58
C ASN A 243 1.61 -20.14 -10.55
N GLU A 244 1.02 -18.97 -10.21
CA GLU A 244 1.11 -17.75 -11.01
C GLU A 244 2.23 -16.81 -10.54
N THR A 245 2.85 -17.15 -9.42
CA THR A 245 4.06 -16.44 -9.00
C THR A 245 5.15 -16.82 -9.99
N PRO A 246 5.79 -15.86 -10.69
CA PRO A 246 6.87 -16.19 -11.61
C PRO A 246 7.86 -17.05 -10.87
N ALA A 247 8.16 -18.21 -11.45
CA ALA A 247 9.17 -19.08 -10.92
C ALA A 247 10.40 -18.22 -10.66
N LYS A 248 10.81 -18.13 -9.40
CA LYS A 248 11.99 -17.37 -9.02
C LYS A 248 13.09 -17.82 -9.98
N ALA A 249 13.56 -16.88 -10.83
CA ALA A 249 14.57 -17.20 -11.81
C ALA A 249 15.63 -18.05 -11.13
N PRO A 250 16.07 -19.17 -11.73
CA PRO A 250 17.03 -20.04 -11.10
C PRO A 250 18.17 -19.15 -10.64
N ARG A 251 18.38 -19.10 -9.35
CA ARG A 251 19.41 -18.24 -8.76
C ARG A 251 20.69 -18.60 -9.49
N SER A 252 21.21 -17.67 -10.28
CA SER A 252 22.58 -17.77 -10.75
C SER A 252 23.42 -18.20 -9.55
N GLY A 253 24.23 -19.24 -9.74
CA GLY A 253 25.04 -19.80 -8.65
C GLY A 253 25.80 -18.69 -7.93
N PRO A 254 26.47 -18.99 -6.82
CA PRO A 254 27.10 -17.99 -5.99
C PRO A 254 27.94 -17.04 -6.86
N ALA A 255 27.47 -15.81 -7.02
CA ALA A 255 28.18 -14.79 -7.77
C ALA A 255 29.27 -14.18 -6.88
N LEU A 256 30.47 -14.04 -7.44
CA LEU A 256 31.54 -13.30 -6.78
C LEU A 256 31.29 -11.81 -7.03
N GLU A 257 31.04 -11.05 -5.97
CA GLU A 257 30.93 -9.60 -6.04
C GLU A 257 32.13 -8.96 -5.36
N THR A 258 32.72 -7.98 -6.00
CA THR A 258 33.88 -7.23 -5.45
C THR A 258 33.43 -5.85 -5.02
N PHE A 259 33.70 -5.51 -3.77
CA PHE A 259 33.43 -4.19 -3.19
C PHE A 259 34.77 -3.53 -2.86
N GLN A 260 34.84 -2.23 -3.12
CA GLN A 260 35.96 -1.40 -2.70
C GLN A 260 35.42 -0.27 -1.83
N GLY A 261 35.93 -0.16 -0.61
CA GLY A 261 35.43 0.85 0.33
C GLY A 261 36.28 0.91 1.60
N GLN A 262 35.99 1.92 2.43
CA GLN A 262 36.67 2.07 3.70
C GLN A 262 36.00 1.19 4.76
N LEU A 263 36.80 0.39 5.45
CA LEU A 263 36.34 -0.45 6.56
C LEU A 263 36.03 0.44 7.78
N ARG A 264 34.73 0.58 8.13
CA ARG A 264 34.26 1.51 9.18
C ARG A 264 33.76 0.86 10.44
N ALA A 265 33.28 -0.37 10.39
CA ALA A 265 32.83 -1.08 11.56
C ALA A 265 33.13 -2.56 11.41
N ALA A 266 33.47 -3.19 12.53
CA ALA A 266 33.56 -4.61 12.72
C ALA A 266 32.74 -4.94 13.98
N ASP A 267 31.75 -5.84 13.85
CA ASP A 267 30.83 -6.22 14.93
C ASP A 267 31.03 -7.72 15.20
N GLU A 268 31.45 -8.01 16.43
CA GLU A 268 31.63 -9.38 16.95
C GLU A 268 30.51 -9.67 17.95
N THR A 269 29.30 -9.86 17.47
CA THR A 269 28.20 -10.32 18.33
C THR A 269 28.07 -11.82 18.28
N THR A 270 27.64 -12.41 19.40
CA THR A 270 27.51 -13.85 19.67
C THR A 270 26.92 -14.62 18.47
N ASN A 271 27.76 -15.21 17.61
CA ASN A 271 27.47 -16.01 16.42
C ASN A 271 27.50 -15.35 15.04
N LYS A 272 27.86 -14.07 14.90
CA LYS A 272 28.04 -13.47 13.57
C LYS A 272 29.07 -12.34 13.63
N ASN A 273 30.14 -12.53 12.90
CA ASN A 273 31.10 -11.47 12.67
C ASN A 273 30.72 -10.71 11.40
N THR A 274 30.41 -9.42 11.53
CA THR A 274 29.97 -8.61 10.41
C THR A 274 30.88 -7.39 10.25
N ILE A 275 31.34 -7.15 9.05
CA ILE A 275 32.07 -5.92 8.71
C ILE A 275 31.16 -4.96 7.92
N LYS A 276 31.41 -3.66 8.09
CA LYS A 276 30.73 -2.62 7.30
C LYS A 276 31.77 -1.86 6.47
N LEU A 277 31.57 -1.88 5.16
CA LEU A 277 32.35 -1.11 4.21
C LEU A 277 31.56 0.14 3.81
N LEU A 278 32.17 1.30 3.91
CA LEU A 278 31.66 2.55 3.35
C LEU A 278 32.14 2.62 1.89
N LEU A 279 31.20 2.58 0.95
CA LEU A 279 31.48 2.64 -0.48
C LEU A 279 31.44 4.10 -0.96
N GLY A 280 32.55 4.57 -1.58
CA GLY A 280 32.62 5.93 -2.14
C GLY A 280 32.85 7.03 -1.11
N ASP A 281 32.85 8.30 -1.57
CA ASP A 281 33.08 9.49 -0.75
C ASP A 281 31.85 10.02 -0.01
N GLY A 282 30.70 9.36 -0.14
CA GLY A 282 29.44 9.72 0.51
C GLY A 282 29.24 9.05 1.86
N PRO A 283 28.64 9.73 2.86
CA PRO A 283 28.51 9.20 4.22
C PRO A 283 27.50 8.06 4.38
N TYR A 284 26.82 7.59 3.33
CA TYR A 284 25.61 6.76 3.48
C TYR A 284 25.59 5.42 2.72
N GLU A 285 26.54 5.16 1.85
CA GLU A 285 26.54 3.90 1.13
C GLU A 285 27.40 2.87 1.85
N THR A 286 26.76 2.03 2.67
CA THR A 286 27.45 0.97 3.43
C THR A 286 27.00 -0.41 3.01
N VAL A 287 27.95 -1.33 2.84
CA VAL A 287 27.69 -2.76 2.64
C VAL A 287 28.10 -3.50 3.90
N SER A 288 27.19 -4.36 4.39
CA SER A 288 27.47 -5.28 5.51
C SER A 288 27.82 -6.65 4.94
N ILE A 289 28.92 -7.21 5.38
CA ILE A 289 29.48 -8.48 4.90
C ILE A 289 29.71 -9.38 6.12
N ASP A 290 29.16 -10.61 6.09
CA ASP A 290 29.43 -11.61 7.11
C ASP A 290 30.81 -12.24 6.83
N VAL A 291 31.68 -12.30 7.84
CA VAL A 291 33.04 -12.84 7.73
C VAL A 291 33.26 -13.94 8.75
N GLY A 292 34.15 -14.87 8.46
CA GLY A 292 34.52 -15.91 9.42
C GLY A 292 35.46 -15.37 10.51
N ASP A 293 35.53 -16.06 11.65
CA ASP A 293 36.33 -15.68 12.84
C ASP A 293 37.78 -15.40 12.49
N ALA A 294 38.43 -16.31 11.73
CA ALA A 294 39.83 -16.17 11.32
C ALA A 294 40.07 -14.89 10.46
N VAL A 295 39.09 -14.53 9.62
CA VAL A 295 39.20 -13.32 8.79
C VAL A 295 39.09 -12.05 9.65
N MET A 296 38.33 -12.09 10.73
CA MET A 296 38.16 -10.95 11.64
C MET A 296 39.48 -10.59 12.32
N GLU A 297 40.19 -11.57 12.87
CA GLU A 297 41.45 -11.39 13.57
C GLU A 297 42.61 -11.04 12.61
N ASP A 298 42.76 -11.79 11.55
CA ASP A 298 43.99 -11.74 10.71
C ASP A 298 43.92 -10.64 9.65
N ILE A 299 42.70 -10.26 9.19
CA ILE A 299 42.53 -9.35 8.07
C ILE A 299 41.76 -8.07 8.49
N VAL A 300 40.66 -8.21 9.21
CA VAL A 300 39.78 -7.07 9.47
C VAL A 300 40.42 -6.09 10.47
N ARG A 301 40.90 -6.57 11.59
CA ARG A 301 41.52 -5.71 12.62
C ARG A 301 42.72 -4.91 12.13
N PRO A 302 43.69 -5.50 11.41
CA PRO A 302 44.83 -4.75 10.90
C PRO A 302 44.48 -3.68 9.85
N HIS A 303 43.37 -3.87 9.14
CA HIS A 303 42.94 -2.99 8.04
C HIS A 303 41.80 -2.03 8.39
N TYR A 304 41.49 -1.92 9.69
CA TYR A 304 40.43 -1.01 10.16
C TYR A 304 40.70 0.43 9.75
N ARG A 305 39.69 1.11 9.19
CA ARG A 305 39.74 2.46 8.60
C ARG A 305 40.55 2.61 7.31
N LEU A 306 41.12 1.53 6.80
CA LEU A 306 41.80 1.57 5.50
C LEU A 306 40.77 1.33 4.37
N VAL A 307 41.11 1.77 3.16
CA VAL A 307 40.40 1.42 1.94
C VAL A 307 40.81 0.00 1.55
N VAL A 308 39.85 -0.90 1.54
CA VAL A 308 40.05 -2.29 1.22
C VAL A 308 39.22 -2.69 0.00
N ARG A 309 39.70 -3.69 -0.72
CA ARG A 309 38.96 -4.38 -1.76
C ARG A 309 38.61 -5.77 -1.25
N VAL A 310 37.28 -6.04 -1.17
CA VAL A 310 36.77 -7.30 -0.64
C VAL A 310 35.97 -8.01 -1.72
N THR A 311 36.34 -9.23 -2.04
CA THR A 311 35.59 -10.09 -2.93
C THR A 311 34.78 -11.07 -2.08
N VAL A 312 33.47 -11.05 -2.21
CA VAL A 312 32.55 -11.87 -1.43
C VAL A 312 31.75 -12.78 -2.34
N GLN A 313 31.46 -13.95 -1.83
CA GLN A 313 30.53 -14.87 -2.46
C GLN A 313 29.11 -14.54 -1.99
N THR A 314 28.29 -14.00 -2.87
CA THR A 314 26.89 -13.71 -2.53
C THR A 314 26.09 -15.01 -2.46
N GLN A 315 25.75 -15.42 -1.24
CA GLN A 315 24.72 -16.45 -1.07
C GLN A 315 23.36 -15.79 -1.22
N GLY A 316 22.62 -16.16 -2.26
CA GLY A 316 21.24 -15.71 -2.40
C GLY A 316 20.47 -16.04 -1.11
N ARG A 317 19.94 -15.01 -0.41
CA ARG A 317 19.13 -15.21 0.82
C ARG A 317 18.04 -16.27 0.58
N ARG A 318 18.00 -17.26 1.50
CA ARG A 318 16.88 -18.20 1.64
C ARG A 318 15.60 -17.50 2.07
#